data_d3a51171f680926e491cd06bbf458e4b
#
_entry.id   d3a51171f680926e491cd06bbf458e4b
#
_cell.length_a   1.000
_cell.length_b   1.000
_cell.length_c   1.000
_cell.angle_alpha   90.00
_cell.angle_beta   90.00
_cell.angle_gamma   90.00
#
_symmetry.space_group_name_H-M   'P 1'
#
loop_
_entity.id
_entity.type
_entity.pdbx_description
1 polymer ?
#
loop_
_entity_poly.entity_id
_entity_poly.type
_entity_poly.pdbx_seq_one_letter_code
_entity_poly.pdbx_strand_id
1 'polypeptide(L)'
;MTPYTPLVSETQEAETTLKAGEVAKVQLGAQIDGFGAIVCDMVVVGANDVVTGREADLIHATHYANELLLRLMVPPGLLAGGSEEEKKKAAAEKPPSQAYISNLVEKVAKAYDCTLVENTTSWLFERNEIEGSKKIILIPGSGVRGEGVPEVSEVWGVEIGLSLGSGKVKNLPLRPTLHRRTTTTYILKRPSSRQTLSEIVKKFGQFPFSLRQLDDEKSAKVGVVECVRGGVLRQYEPSGDSEGAPVSRLLTTIGMFLELTM
;
A
#
# COMPACT_ATOMS: atom_id res chain seq x y z
N MET A 1 10.58 -1.02 1.43
CA MET A 1 9.50 -1.75 0.78
C MET A 1 10.03 -2.38 -0.48
N THR A 2 10.13 -3.66 -0.58
CA THR A 2 10.27 -4.31 -1.86
C THR A 2 8.86 -4.58 -2.34
N PRO A 3 8.31 -3.84 -3.28
CA PRO A 3 7.34 -4.45 -4.11
C PRO A 3 8.12 -5.53 -4.83
N TYR A 4 8.06 -6.72 -4.31
CA TYR A 4 8.35 -7.84 -5.14
C TYR A 4 7.32 -7.80 -6.25
N THR A 5 7.79 -7.49 -7.41
CA THR A 5 7.08 -7.81 -8.60
C THR A 5 7.78 -9.01 -9.16
N PRO A 6 7.30 -10.18 -8.88
CA PRO A 6 7.69 -11.30 -9.66
C PRO A 6 7.23 -10.98 -11.03
N LEU A 7 7.86 -11.35 -11.97
CA LEU A 7 7.34 -11.51 -13.28
C LEU A 7 8.15 -10.82 -14.31
N VAL A 8 9.19 -11.40 -14.48
CA VAL A 8 10.06 -11.34 -15.60
C VAL A 8 9.50 -12.25 -16.69
N SER A 9 9.91 -12.04 -17.89
CA SER A 9 9.50 -12.85 -19.02
C SER A 9 9.72 -14.34 -18.71
N GLU A 10 8.83 -15.17 -19.20
CA GLU A 10 8.85 -16.65 -19.02
C GLU A 10 10.22 -17.30 -19.25
N THR A 11 11.12 -16.62 -19.94
CA THR A 11 12.48 -17.11 -20.25
C THR A 11 13.54 -16.83 -19.17
N GLN A 12 13.32 -15.88 -18.28
CA GLN A 12 14.31 -15.49 -17.26
C GLN A 12 13.91 -15.82 -15.83
N GLU A 13 12.64 -16.05 -15.58
CA GLU A 13 12.08 -16.24 -14.23
C GLU A 13 11.62 -17.66 -13.92
N ALA A 14 11.52 -18.50 -14.93
CA ALA A 14 11.17 -19.90 -14.72
C ALA A 14 12.13 -20.63 -13.74
N GLU A 15 13.26 -20.01 -13.42
CA GLU A 15 14.28 -20.58 -12.51
C GLU A 15 14.23 -19.98 -11.09
N THR A 16 13.48 -18.90 -10.87
CA THR A 16 13.40 -18.27 -9.53
C THR A 16 12.23 -18.84 -8.76
N THR A 17 12.51 -19.76 -7.85
CA THR A 17 11.53 -20.36 -6.95
C THR A 17 11.70 -19.85 -5.54
N LEU A 18 10.60 -19.67 -4.82
CA LEU A 18 10.63 -19.40 -3.39
C LEU A 18 11.12 -20.65 -2.65
N LYS A 19 12.04 -20.45 -1.71
CA LYS A 19 12.60 -21.51 -0.89
C LYS A 19 11.94 -21.54 0.49
N ALA A 20 11.89 -22.70 1.10
CA ALA A 20 11.43 -22.84 2.48
C ALA A 20 12.26 -21.93 3.41
N GLY A 21 11.58 -21.19 4.29
CA GLY A 21 12.18 -20.23 5.21
C GLY A 21 12.30 -18.80 4.64
N GLU A 22 12.13 -18.58 3.33
CA GLU A 22 12.08 -17.21 2.79
C GLU A 22 10.79 -16.51 3.19
N VAL A 23 10.89 -15.21 3.44
CA VAL A 23 9.72 -14.37 3.73
C VAL A 23 9.20 -13.76 2.44
N ALA A 24 7.98 -14.10 2.06
CA ALA A 24 7.31 -13.59 0.88
C ALA A 24 6.23 -12.56 1.27
N LYS A 25 6.18 -11.46 0.53
CA LYS A 25 5.09 -10.52 0.60
C LYS A 25 4.02 -10.89 -0.43
N VAL A 26 2.81 -11.16 0.02
CA VAL A 26 1.65 -11.45 -0.83
C VAL A 26 0.74 -10.23 -0.82
N GLN A 27 0.47 -9.68 -1.99
CA GLN A 27 -0.45 -8.55 -2.15
C GLN A 27 -1.51 -8.89 -3.19
N LEU A 28 -2.76 -8.73 -2.82
CA LEU A 28 -3.92 -8.99 -3.67
C LEU A 28 -4.78 -7.72 -3.74
N GLY A 29 -5.38 -7.49 -4.89
CA GLY A 29 -6.31 -6.39 -5.08
C GLY A 29 -7.45 -6.80 -6.01
N ALA A 30 -8.62 -6.25 -5.74
CA ALA A 30 -9.81 -6.38 -6.58
C ALA A 30 -10.53 -5.05 -6.66
N GLN A 31 -11.38 -4.89 -7.69
CA GLN A 31 -12.25 -3.73 -7.80
C GLN A 31 -13.61 -4.15 -8.37
N ILE A 32 -14.66 -3.50 -7.89
CA ILE A 32 -16.03 -3.65 -8.40
C ILE A 32 -16.61 -2.24 -8.55
N ASP A 33 -17.10 -1.90 -9.73
CA ASP A 33 -17.72 -0.61 -10.06
C ASP A 33 -16.86 0.63 -9.70
N GLY A 34 -15.54 0.45 -9.73
CA GLY A 34 -14.58 1.51 -9.38
C GLY A 34 -14.24 1.58 -7.89
N PHE A 35 -14.76 0.71 -7.05
CA PHE A 35 -14.38 0.61 -5.64
C PHE A 35 -13.31 -0.47 -5.48
N GLY A 36 -12.13 -0.05 -5.05
CA GLY A 36 -10.97 -0.92 -4.87
C GLY A 36 -10.86 -1.47 -3.45
N ALA A 37 -10.37 -2.70 -3.35
CA ALA A 37 -9.90 -3.28 -2.10
C ALA A 37 -8.53 -3.92 -2.33
N ILE A 38 -7.60 -3.67 -1.43
CA ILE A 38 -6.24 -4.19 -1.50
C ILE A 38 -5.87 -4.74 -0.12
N VAL A 39 -5.25 -5.91 -0.10
CA VAL A 39 -4.67 -6.50 1.10
C VAL A 39 -3.23 -6.92 0.82
N CYS A 40 -2.38 -6.80 1.81
CA CYS A 40 -1.00 -7.25 1.75
C CYS A 40 -0.61 -7.87 3.09
N ASP A 41 0.03 -9.03 3.03
CA ASP A 41 0.54 -9.71 4.22
C ASP A 41 1.90 -10.36 3.94
N MET A 42 2.59 -10.73 5.01
CA MET A 42 3.88 -11.42 4.96
C MET A 42 3.68 -12.89 5.30
N VAL A 43 4.28 -13.76 4.50
CA VAL A 43 4.18 -15.22 4.66
C VAL A 43 5.57 -15.82 4.67
N VAL A 44 5.85 -16.69 5.62
CA VAL A 44 7.07 -17.50 5.62
C VAL A 44 6.82 -18.77 4.81
N VAL A 45 7.58 -18.92 3.74
CA VAL A 45 7.40 -20.03 2.78
C VAL A 45 7.69 -21.36 3.42
N GLY A 46 6.75 -22.30 3.31
CA GLY A 46 6.91 -23.68 3.80
C GLY A 46 7.03 -23.79 5.33
N ALA A 47 6.64 -22.80 6.09
CA ALA A 47 6.62 -22.89 7.55
C ALA A 47 5.52 -23.85 8.00
N ASN A 48 5.92 -24.99 8.55
CA ASN A 48 5.03 -25.96 9.19
C ASN A 48 5.04 -25.84 10.72
N ASP A 49 6.04 -25.14 11.25
CA ASP A 49 6.26 -24.94 12.69
C ASP A 49 6.24 -23.44 13.04
N VAL A 50 6.34 -23.15 14.33
CA VAL A 50 6.41 -21.78 14.85
C VAL A 50 7.65 -21.08 14.32
N VAL A 51 7.44 -19.96 13.64
CA VAL A 51 8.53 -19.09 13.18
C VAL A 51 9.12 -18.34 14.36
N THR A 52 10.44 -18.34 14.48
CA THR A 52 11.18 -17.68 15.57
C THR A 52 12.32 -16.80 15.03
N GLY A 53 12.88 -15.97 15.90
CA GLY A 53 14.01 -15.10 15.56
C GLY A 53 13.59 -13.71 15.13
N ARG A 54 14.54 -12.91 14.64
CA ARG A 54 14.34 -11.49 14.33
C ARG A 54 13.30 -11.22 13.25
N GLU A 55 13.14 -12.13 12.29
CA GLU A 55 12.12 -11.99 11.24
C GLU A 55 10.71 -12.23 11.80
N ALA A 56 10.56 -13.17 12.75
CA ALA A 56 9.31 -13.36 13.47
C ALA A 56 8.95 -12.13 14.31
N ASP A 57 9.93 -11.55 15.02
CA ASP A 57 9.74 -10.30 15.77
C ASP A 57 9.27 -9.16 14.85
N LEU A 58 9.89 -9.03 13.66
CA LEU A 58 9.51 -8.03 12.67
C LEU A 58 8.07 -8.21 12.18
N ILE A 59 7.65 -9.43 11.89
CA ILE A 59 6.28 -9.74 11.47
C ILE A 59 5.29 -9.44 12.60
N HIS A 60 5.58 -9.86 13.83
CA HIS A 60 4.78 -9.56 15.02
C HIS A 60 4.67 -8.05 15.28
N ALA A 61 5.80 -7.35 15.24
CA ALA A 61 5.83 -5.90 15.41
C ALA A 61 4.93 -5.20 14.37
N THR A 62 5.00 -5.65 13.11
CA THR A 62 4.17 -5.10 12.03
C THR A 62 2.69 -5.37 12.28
N HIS A 63 2.35 -6.57 12.73
CA HIS A 63 0.96 -6.93 13.07
C HIS A 63 0.41 -6.03 14.19
N TYR A 64 1.11 -5.92 15.34
CA TYR A 64 0.62 -5.09 16.44
C TYR A 64 0.62 -3.59 16.14
N ALA A 65 1.59 -3.12 15.33
CA ALA A 65 1.60 -1.76 14.85
C ALA A 65 0.39 -1.47 13.93
N ASN A 66 0.02 -2.42 13.07
CA ASN A 66 -1.18 -2.33 12.24
C ASN A 66 -2.45 -2.31 13.09
N GLU A 67 -2.57 -3.22 14.06
CA GLU A 67 -3.71 -3.28 14.98
C GLU A 67 -3.91 -1.97 15.76
N LEU A 68 -2.82 -1.36 16.20
CA LEU A 68 -2.86 -0.05 16.85
C LEU A 68 -3.28 1.04 15.86
N LEU A 69 -2.69 1.06 14.66
CA LEU A 69 -2.99 2.06 13.64
C LEU A 69 -4.48 2.02 13.24
N LEU A 70 -5.03 0.81 13.04
CA LEU A 70 -6.44 0.62 12.72
C LEU A 70 -7.36 1.23 13.80
N ARG A 71 -7.04 1.03 15.08
CA ARG A 71 -7.81 1.60 16.20
C ARG A 71 -7.70 3.12 16.27
N LEU A 72 -6.52 3.67 16.01
CA LEU A 72 -6.28 5.12 16.02
C LEU A 72 -6.93 5.84 14.84
N MET A 73 -7.24 5.11 13.76
CA MET A 73 -7.93 5.65 12.58
C MET A 73 -9.45 5.63 12.70
N VAL A 74 -10.01 4.99 13.72
CA VAL A 74 -11.47 4.97 13.92
C VAL A 74 -11.97 6.40 14.21
N PRO A 75 -12.96 6.91 13.45
CA PRO A 75 -13.54 8.21 13.73
C PRO A 75 -14.13 8.28 15.14
N PRO A 76 -13.99 9.40 15.84
CA PRO A 76 -14.55 9.57 17.17
C PRO A 76 -16.04 9.24 17.21
N GLY A 77 -16.46 8.46 18.20
CA GLY A 77 -17.84 8.05 18.40
C GLY A 77 -18.33 6.88 17.54
N LEU A 78 -17.59 6.48 16.49
CA LEU A 78 -18.05 5.41 15.58
C LEU A 78 -18.29 4.08 16.30
N LEU A 79 -17.44 3.74 17.26
CA LEU A 79 -17.57 2.52 18.06
C LEU A 79 -18.06 2.79 19.49
N ALA A 80 -18.56 4.00 19.77
CA ALA A 80 -19.05 4.36 21.08
C ALA A 80 -20.31 3.60 21.44
N GLY A 81 -20.28 2.88 22.57
CA GLY A 81 -21.43 2.27 23.18
C GLY A 81 -22.09 3.20 24.22
N GLY A 82 -23.20 2.73 24.84
CA GLY A 82 -23.88 3.44 25.90
C GLY A 82 -25.07 4.29 25.44
N SER A 83 -25.40 5.32 26.23
CA SER A 83 -26.52 6.22 25.95
C SER A 83 -26.25 7.14 24.76
N GLU A 84 -27.31 7.73 24.18
CA GLU A 84 -27.19 8.69 23.09
C GLU A 84 -26.38 9.94 23.49
N GLU A 85 -26.37 10.32 24.77
CA GLU A 85 -25.55 11.42 25.27
C GLU A 85 -24.07 11.06 25.28
N GLU A 86 -23.71 9.84 25.71
CA GLU A 86 -22.35 9.33 25.68
C GLU A 86 -21.81 9.20 24.25
N LYS A 87 -22.64 8.69 23.34
CA LYS A 87 -22.28 8.62 21.89
C LYS A 87 -22.03 10.00 21.29
N LYS A 88 -22.89 10.97 21.59
CA LYS A 88 -22.70 12.37 21.16
C LYS A 88 -21.43 12.98 21.75
N LYS A 89 -21.14 12.74 23.01
CA LYS A 89 -19.90 13.19 23.67
C LYS A 89 -18.67 12.60 23.01
N ALA A 90 -18.68 11.28 22.76
CA ALA A 90 -17.57 10.60 22.07
C ALA A 90 -17.40 11.11 20.64
N ALA A 91 -18.48 11.35 19.91
CA ALA A 91 -18.41 11.91 18.54
C ALA A 91 -17.89 13.35 18.49
N ALA A 92 -18.00 14.10 19.59
CA ALA A 92 -17.46 15.45 19.70
C ALA A 92 -15.96 15.48 20.06
N GLU A 93 -15.35 14.36 20.37
CA GLU A 93 -13.92 14.26 20.65
C GLU A 93 -13.09 14.59 19.38
N LYS A 94 -11.95 15.22 19.61
CA LYS A 94 -11.04 15.54 18.51
C LYS A 94 -10.29 14.27 18.05
N PRO A 95 -10.27 13.94 16.76
CA PRO A 95 -9.49 12.82 16.27
C PRO A 95 -8.00 12.99 16.56
N PRO A 96 -7.26 11.90 16.75
CA PRO A 96 -5.83 11.96 17.02
C PRO A 96 -5.07 12.61 15.87
N SER A 97 -4.08 13.46 16.20
CA SER A 97 -3.23 14.06 15.19
C SER A 97 -2.30 13.02 14.56
N GLN A 98 -1.88 13.25 13.31
CA GLN A 98 -0.94 12.35 12.63
C GLN A 98 0.39 12.18 13.39
N ALA A 99 0.89 13.26 14.02
CA ALA A 99 2.08 13.18 14.86
C ALA A 99 1.87 12.28 16.09
N TYR A 100 0.70 12.32 16.69
CA TYR A 100 0.35 11.44 17.81
C TYR A 100 0.26 9.98 17.38
N ILE A 101 -0.40 9.72 16.23
CA ILE A 101 -0.47 8.37 15.63
C ILE A 101 0.94 7.83 15.36
N SER A 102 1.77 8.60 14.66
CA SER A 102 3.16 8.19 14.34
C SER A 102 3.97 7.88 15.59
N ASN A 103 3.87 8.72 16.63
CA ASN A 103 4.59 8.50 17.89
C ASN A 103 4.17 7.21 18.60
N LEU A 104 2.87 6.89 18.64
CA LEU A 104 2.39 5.66 19.26
C LEU A 104 2.80 4.41 18.49
N VAL A 105 2.67 4.44 17.17
CA VAL A 105 3.07 3.32 16.31
C VAL A 105 4.58 3.10 16.36
N GLU A 106 5.38 4.17 16.43
CA GLU A 106 6.84 4.10 16.60
C GLU A 106 7.24 3.44 17.92
N LYS A 107 6.50 3.68 19.02
CA LYS A 107 6.74 3.00 20.31
C LYS A 107 6.55 1.49 20.20
N VAL A 108 5.54 1.03 19.46
CA VAL A 108 5.36 -0.41 19.19
C VAL A 108 6.53 -0.96 18.40
N ALA A 109 6.95 -0.29 17.32
CA ALA A 109 8.11 -0.72 16.55
C ALA A 109 9.38 -0.84 17.41
N LYS A 110 9.67 0.18 18.22
CA LYS A 110 10.84 0.20 19.13
C LYS A 110 10.81 -0.88 20.19
N ALA A 111 9.63 -1.32 20.67
CA ALA A 111 9.52 -2.40 21.64
C ALA A 111 10.00 -3.77 21.08
N TYR A 112 10.09 -3.89 19.75
CA TYR A 112 10.62 -5.04 19.03
C TYR A 112 11.99 -4.78 18.38
N ASP A 113 12.67 -3.69 18.75
CA ASP A 113 13.89 -3.23 18.08
C ASP A 113 13.73 -3.11 16.54
N CYS A 114 12.57 -2.62 16.11
CA CYS A 114 12.26 -2.35 14.71
C CYS A 114 12.10 -0.84 14.48
N THR A 115 12.21 -0.43 13.23
CA THR A 115 12.07 0.96 12.80
C THR A 115 10.91 1.10 11.82
N LEU A 116 10.09 2.14 11.94
CA LEU A 116 9.07 2.46 10.93
C LEU A 116 9.73 2.84 9.61
N VAL A 117 9.19 2.32 8.53
CA VAL A 117 9.61 2.69 7.18
C VAL A 117 9.08 4.07 6.83
N GLU A 118 9.97 4.97 6.43
CA GLU A 118 9.61 6.34 6.06
C GLU A 118 8.62 6.38 4.88
N ASN A 119 7.78 7.42 4.88
CA ASN A 119 6.76 7.65 3.84
C ASN A 119 5.74 6.50 3.67
N THR A 120 5.62 5.59 4.65
CA THR A 120 4.51 4.63 4.65
C THR A 120 3.20 5.40 4.74
N THR A 121 2.34 5.23 3.74
CA THR A 121 1.15 6.07 3.55
C THR A 121 -0.12 5.24 3.51
N SER A 122 -1.05 5.57 4.38
CA SER A 122 -2.44 5.12 4.32
C SER A 122 -3.26 6.12 3.51
N TRP A 123 -4.06 5.64 2.57
CA TRP A 123 -4.81 6.47 1.64
C TRP A 123 -6.31 6.31 1.78
N LEU A 124 -7.04 7.40 1.62
CA LEU A 124 -8.47 7.35 1.31
C LEU A 124 -8.65 6.68 -0.06
N PHE A 125 -9.52 5.68 -0.13
CA PHE A 125 -9.95 5.07 -1.38
C PHE A 125 -11.25 5.73 -1.83
N GLU A 126 -11.20 6.33 -3.00
CA GLU A 126 -12.33 6.95 -3.65
C GLU A 126 -12.73 6.13 -4.89
N ARG A 127 -13.88 6.39 -5.46
CA ARG A 127 -14.30 5.69 -6.67
C ARG A 127 -13.30 5.94 -7.81
N ASN A 128 -12.74 4.87 -8.38
CA ASN A 128 -11.68 4.84 -9.39
C ASN A 128 -10.33 5.43 -8.93
N GLU A 129 -10.12 5.63 -7.63
CA GLU A 129 -8.87 6.18 -7.10
C GLU A 129 -8.49 5.50 -5.77
N ILE A 130 -7.27 4.95 -5.71
CA ILE A 130 -6.72 4.32 -4.50
C ILE A 130 -5.66 5.19 -3.79
N GLU A 131 -5.37 6.34 -4.34
CA GLU A 131 -4.51 7.37 -3.75
C GLU A 131 -5.29 8.68 -3.74
N GLY A 132 -6.38 8.72 -2.96
CA GLY A 132 -7.34 9.81 -2.91
C GLY A 132 -6.84 11.08 -2.23
N SER A 133 -7.78 11.96 -1.91
CA SER A 133 -7.50 13.31 -1.43
C SER A 133 -6.93 13.36 -0.02
N LYS A 134 -7.29 12.39 0.84
CA LYS A 134 -6.80 12.31 2.22
C LYS A 134 -5.74 11.21 2.37
N LYS A 135 -4.74 11.47 3.21
CA LYS A 135 -3.65 10.53 3.48
C LYS A 135 -3.05 10.69 4.87
N ILE A 136 -2.73 9.59 5.51
CA ILE A 136 -1.96 9.54 6.74
C ILE A 136 -0.58 9.01 6.40
N ILE A 137 0.47 9.75 6.74
CA ILE A 137 1.86 9.38 6.46
C ILE A 137 2.59 9.12 7.78
N LEU A 138 3.07 7.90 7.95
CA LEU A 138 3.94 7.56 9.06
C LEU A 138 5.39 7.95 8.70
N ILE A 139 6.06 8.65 9.61
CA ILE A 139 7.42 9.17 9.43
C ILE A 139 7.58 9.89 8.08
N PRO A 140 6.92 11.04 7.91
CA PRO A 140 7.00 11.78 6.65
C PRO A 140 8.43 12.27 6.40
N GLY A 141 8.92 12.04 5.18
CA GLY A 141 10.18 12.61 4.72
C GLY A 141 10.13 14.13 4.57
N SER A 142 11.27 14.74 4.25
CA SER A 142 11.37 16.18 4.09
C SER A 142 10.41 16.69 2.99
N GLY A 143 9.59 17.68 3.35
CA GLY A 143 8.64 18.29 2.42
C GLY A 143 7.35 17.49 2.16
N VAL A 144 7.19 16.33 2.77
CA VAL A 144 5.98 15.51 2.64
C VAL A 144 5.10 15.69 3.88
N ARG A 145 3.79 15.80 3.68
CA ARG A 145 2.82 15.92 4.78
C ARG A 145 1.61 15.05 4.51
N GLY A 146 1.09 14.46 5.57
CA GLY A 146 -0.23 13.85 5.56
C GLY A 146 -1.32 14.93 5.57
N GLU A 147 -2.50 14.60 5.09
CA GLU A 147 -3.63 15.51 4.97
C GLU A 147 -4.94 14.78 5.26
N GLY A 148 -5.79 15.41 6.04
CA GLY A 148 -7.10 14.89 6.44
C GLY A 148 -7.05 13.91 7.60
N VAL A 149 -8.24 13.50 8.00
CA VAL A 149 -8.52 12.49 9.04
C VAL A 149 -9.61 11.57 8.51
N PRO A 150 -9.67 10.31 8.97
CA PRO A 150 -10.75 9.41 8.62
C PRO A 150 -12.11 9.92 9.11
N GLU A 151 -13.12 9.76 8.28
CA GLU A 151 -14.50 10.12 8.57
C GLU A 151 -15.44 8.93 8.34
N VAL A 152 -16.67 9.04 8.88
CA VAL A 152 -17.70 8.01 8.67
C VAL A 152 -18.08 7.95 7.18
N SER A 153 -18.34 6.75 6.67
CA SER A 153 -18.63 6.42 5.27
C SER A 153 -17.43 6.46 4.32
N GLU A 154 -16.22 6.56 4.85
CA GLU A 154 -15.00 6.46 4.05
C GLU A 154 -14.43 5.05 4.02
N VAL A 155 -13.70 4.74 2.95
CA VAL A 155 -12.90 3.52 2.79
C VAL A 155 -11.43 3.90 2.72
N TRP A 156 -10.61 3.21 3.49
CA TRP A 156 -9.19 3.50 3.57
C TRP A 156 -8.34 2.26 3.28
N GLY A 157 -7.29 2.44 2.50
CA GLY A 157 -6.17 1.49 2.43
C GLY A 157 -5.16 1.84 3.50
N VAL A 158 -5.17 1.09 4.60
CA VAL A 158 -4.29 1.33 5.76
C VAL A 158 -3.02 0.52 5.59
N GLU A 159 -1.89 1.20 5.56
CA GLU A 159 -0.60 0.60 5.33
C GLU A 159 0.36 0.84 6.49
N ILE A 160 1.09 -0.21 6.86
CA ILE A 160 2.18 -0.18 7.82
C ILE A 160 3.41 -0.88 7.23
N GLY A 161 4.59 -0.33 7.46
CA GLY A 161 5.86 -0.92 7.09
C GLY A 161 6.88 -0.77 8.21
N LEU A 162 7.53 -1.86 8.61
CA LEU A 162 8.62 -1.89 9.57
C LEU A 162 9.88 -2.50 8.95
N SER A 163 11.03 -2.08 9.44
CA SER A 163 12.35 -2.57 9.02
C SER A 163 13.17 -3.01 10.22
N LEU A 164 14.05 -3.99 10.03
CA LEU A 164 15.13 -4.33 10.96
C LEU A 164 16.34 -3.40 10.83
N GLY A 165 16.32 -2.48 9.86
CA GLY A 165 17.37 -1.49 9.61
C GLY A 165 16.93 -0.07 9.92
N SER A 166 17.45 0.88 9.14
CA SER A 166 17.23 2.31 9.37
C SER A 166 15.80 2.80 9.08
N GLY A 167 14.99 2.03 8.38
CA GLY A 167 13.66 2.46 7.91
C GLY A 167 13.70 3.48 6.76
N LYS A 168 14.87 3.97 6.37
CA LYS A 168 15.03 4.88 5.22
C LYS A 168 14.89 4.12 3.91
N VAL A 169 14.21 4.71 2.95
CA VAL A 169 13.88 4.07 1.67
C VAL A 169 14.85 4.49 0.57
N LYS A 170 15.34 3.50 -0.19
CA LYS A 170 16.05 3.73 -1.46
C LYS A 170 15.41 2.95 -2.60
N ASN A 171 15.50 3.48 -3.80
CA ASN A 171 15.10 2.73 -5.00
C ASN A 171 16.09 1.60 -5.27
N LEU A 172 15.56 0.43 -5.62
CA LEU A 172 16.35 -0.73 -5.98
C LEU A 172 16.58 -0.74 -7.50
N PRO A 173 17.72 -1.24 -7.98
CA PRO A 173 18.03 -1.34 -9.40
C PRO A 173 17.27 -2.51 -10.06
N LEU A 174 15.97 -2.60 -9.77
CA LEU A 174 15.07 -3.60 -10.31
C LEU A 174 14.11 -2.95 -11.29
N ARG A 175 13.66 -3.72 -12.27
CA ARG A 175 12.74 -3.23 -13.28
C ARG A 175 11.34 -3.06 -12.68
N PRO A 176 10.73 -1.87 -12.78
CA PRO A 176 9.34 -1.67 -12.40
C PRO A 176 8.41 -2.42 -13.34
N THR A 177 7.44 -3.12 -12.79
CA THR A 177 6.43 -3.87 -13.54
C THR A 177 5.03 -3.38 -13.28
N LEU A 178 4.80 -2.71 -12.15
CA LEU A 178 3.51 -2.17 -11.77
C LEU A 178 3.36 -0.72 -12.24
N HIS A 179 2.26 -0.43 -12.89
CA HIS A 179 1.92 0.88 -13.42
C HIS A 179 0.48 1.25 -13.05
N ARG A 180 0.18 2.54 -13.06
CA ARG A 180 -1.16 3.06 -12.87
C ARG A 180 -1.40 4.24 -13.80
N ARG A 181 -2.60 4.36 -14.35
CA ARG A 181 -3.01 5.55 -15.08
C ARG A 181 -3.18 6.72 -14.11
N THR A 182 -2.72 7.90 -14.54
CA THR A 182 -2.90 9.17 -13.83
C THR A 182 -4.08 9.95 -14.43
N THR A 183 -4.41 11.07 -13.81
CA THR A 183 -5.38 12.04 -14.33
C THR A 183 -4.79 12.96 -15.40
N THR A 184 -3.46 12.90 -15.61
CA THR A 184 -2.77 13.72 -16.60
C THR A 184 -3.19 13.33 -18.02
N THR A 185 -3.45 14.33 -18.86
CA THR A 185 -3.68 14.16 -20.29
C THR A 185 -2.46 14.61 -21.07
N TYR A 186 -2.03 13.77 -22.02
CA TYR A 186 -0.92 14.07 -22.91
C TYR A 186 -1.20 13.51 -24.31
N ILE A 187 -0.87 14.28 -25.35
CA ILE A 187 -1.06 13.84 -26.73
C ILE A 187 0.07 12.88 -27.11
N LEU A 188 -0.21 11.58 -27.05
CA LEU A 188 0.72 10.53 -27.45
C LEU A 188 0.98 10.57 -28.96
N LYS A 189 2.24 10.62 -29.35
CA LYS A 189 2.68 10.71 -30.74
C LYS A 189 2.71 9.35 -31.42
N ARG A 190 3.15 8.31 -30.70
CA ARG A 190 3.32 6.95 -31.26
C ARG A 190 2.00 6.18 -31.32
N PRO A 191 1.69 5.50 -32.43
CA PRO A 191 0.51 4.63 -32.53
C PRO A 191 0.51 3.52 -31.45
N SER A 192 1.66 2.89 -31.21
CA SER A 192 1.80 1.85 -30.16
C SER A 192 1.45 2.38 -28.76
N SER A 193 1.86 3.60 -28.43
CA SER A 193 1.53 4.21 -27.12
C SER A 193 0.03 4.48 -26.99
N ARG A 194 -0.62 4.94 -28.06
CA ARG A 194 -2.07 5.15 -28.08
C ARG A 194 -2.85 3.84 -27.94
N GLN A 195 -2.40 2.79 -28.65
CA GLN A 195 -3.02 1.47 -28.56
C GLN A 195 -2.88 0.88 -27.16
N THR A 196 -1.66 0.91 -26.60
CA THR A 196 -1.39 0.45 -25.23
C THR A 196 -2.24 1.21 -24.20
N LEU A 197 -2.31 2.55 -24.30
CA LEU A 197 -3.14 3.33 -23.37
C LEU A 197 -4.63 3.01 -23.52
N SER A 198 -5.12 2.80 -24.73
CA SER A 198 -6.52 2.42 -24.97
C SER A 198 -6.87 1.08 -24.33
N GLU A 199 -5.99 0.10 -24.44
CA GLU A 199 -6.14 -1.21 -23.79
C GLU A 199 -6.14 -1.09 -22.27
N ILE A 200 -5.18 -0.32 -21.70
CA ILE A 200 -5.09 -0.07 -20.25
C ILE A 200 -6.38 0.55 -19.74
N VAL A 201 -6.89 1.59 -20.39
CA VAL A 201 -8.13 2.27 -20.00
C VAL A 201 -9.31 1.31 -20.00
N LYS A 202 -9.41 0.46 -21.04
CA LYS A 202 -10.49 -0.50 -21.18
C LYS A 202 -10.46 -1.61 -20.11
N LYS A 203 -9.27 -2.12 -19.79
CA LYS A 203 -9.10 -3.26 -18.88
C LYS A 203 -9.04 -2.86 -17.39
N PHE A 204 -8.35 -1.77 -17.10
CA PHE A 204 -7.97 -1.43 -15.73
C PHE A 204 -8.45 -0.05 -15.25
N GLY A 205 -8.89 0.82 -16.18
CA GLY A 205 -9.30 2.18 -15.82
C GLY A 205 -8.14 2.96 -15.20
N GLN A 206 -8.26 3.32 -13.92
CA GLN A 206 -7.23 4.02 -13.14
C GLN A 206 -6.55 3.12 -12.09
N PHE A 207 -6.89 1.83 -12.04
CA PHE A 207 -6.29 0.89 -11.10
C PHE A 207 -4.90 0.44 -11.53
N PRO A 208 -4.06 0.03 -10.56
CA PRO A 208 -2.76 -0.54 -10.85
C PRO A 208 -2.86 -1.82 -11.69
N PHE A 209 -1.92 -1.98 -12.61
CA PHE A 209 -1.82 -3.14 -13.47
C PHE A 209 -0.36 -3.53 -13.74
N SER A 210 -0.13 -4.79 -14.06
CA SER A 210 1.15 -5.29 -14.57
C SER A 210 1.11 -5.37 -16.09
N LEU A 211 2.26 -5.13 -16.74
CA LEU A 211 2.36 -5.21 -18.22
C LEU A 211 2.01 -6.60 -18.77
N ARG A 212 2.15 -7.65 -17.97
CA ARG A 212 1.74 -9.02 -18.32
C ARG A 212 0.25 -9.23 -18.50
N GLN A 213 -0.57 -8.37 -17.92
CA GLN A 213 -2.03 -8.42 -18.04
C GLN A 213 -2.53 -7.82 -19.34
N LEU A 214 -1.62 -7.24 -20.16
CA LEU A 214 -1.91 -6.72 -21.48
C LEU A 214 -1.78 -7.85 -22.54
N ASP A 215 -2.51 -7.73 -23.64
CA ASP A 215 -2.61 -8.77 -24.68
C ASP A 215 -1.26 -9.04 -25.36
N ASP A 216 -0.45 -8.00 -25.56
CA ASP A 216 0.92 -8.09 -26.07
C ASP A 216 1.90 -7.35 -25.17
N GLU A 217 2.56 -8.07 -24.26
CA GLU A 217 3.54 -7.50 -23.34
C GLU A 217 4.72 -6.84 -24.06
N LYS A 218 5.16 -7.37 -25.21
CA LYS A 218 6.30 -6.81 -25.95
C LYS A 218 5.97 -5.45 -26.55
N SER A 219 4.83 -5.33 -27.23
CA SER A 219 4.34 -4.05 -27.73
C SER A 219 4.05 -3.07 -26.60
N ALA A 220 3.47 -3.55 -25.50
CA ALA A 220 3.16 -2.74 -24.33
C ALA A 220 4.43 -2.13 -23.71
N LYS A 221 5.53 -2.88 -23.61
CA LYS A 221 6.82 -2.37 -23.12
C LYS A 221 7.31 -1.15 -23.91
N VAL A 222 7.07 -1.13 -25.22
CA VAL A 222 7.44 -0.01 -26.08
C VAL A 222 6.44 1.15 -25.94
N GLY A 223 5.14 0.84 -25.90
CA GLY A 223 4.07 1.84 -25.77
C GLY A 223 4.09 2.59 -24.44
N VAL A 224 4.37 1.89 -23.35
CA VAL A 224 4.41 2.44 -22.00
C VAL A 224 5.48 3.53 -21.82
N VAL A 225 6.62 3.44 -22.52
CA VAL A 225 7.73 4.41 -22.39
C VAL A 225 7.27 5.85 -22.62
N GLU A 226 6.50 6.10 -23.67
CA GLU A 226 5.98 7.44 -23.95
C GLU A 226 4.90 7.85 -22.93
N CYS A 227 4.04 6.91 -22.55
CA CYS A 227 3.00 7.17 -21.55
C CYS A 227 3.58 7.58 -20.18
N VAL A 228 4.66 6.93 -19.73
CA VAL A 228 5.36 7.29 -18.49
C VAL A 228 6.06 8.64 -18.64
N ARG A 229 6.78 8.88 -19.75
CA ARG A 229 7.44 10.18 -20.01
C ARG A 229 6.45 11.34 -20.10
N GLY A 230 5.27 11.10 -20.66
CA GLY A 230 4.19 12.08 -20.75
C GLY A 230 3.39 12.25 -19.45
N GLY A 231 3.72 11.50 -18.39
CA GLY A 231 3.04 11.54 -17.12
C GLY A 231 1.62 10.92 -17.13
N VAL A 232 1.21 10.29 -18.23
CA VAL A 232 -0.11 9.62 -18.36
C VAL A 232 -0.16 8.34 -17.53
N LEU A 233 0.99 7.68 -17.39
CA LEU A 233 1.18 6.54 -16.52
C LEU A 233 2.20 6.87 -15.44
N ARG A 234 1.87 6.51 -14.20
CA ARG A 234 2.81 6.45 -13.09
C ARG A 234 3.39 5.04 -13.02
N GLN A 235 4.68 4.96 -12.82
CA GLN A 235 5.42 3.75 -12.61
C GLN A 235 5.74 3.63 -11.12
N TYR A 236 5.55 2.44 -10.54
CA TYR A 236 5.91 2.17 -9.15
C TYR A 236 7.32 1.58 -9.08
N GLU A 237 8.25 2.40 -8.57
CA GLU A 237 9.63 1.98 -8.45
C GLU A 237 9.81 0.95 -7.31
N PRO A 238 10.50 -0.16 -7.57
CA PRO A 238 10.92 -1.07 -6.51
C PRO A 238 11.79 -0.34 -5.49
N SER A 239 11.46 -0.49 -4.22
CA SER A 239 12.18 0.17 -3.15
C SER A 239 12.41 -0.77 -1.97
N GLY A 240 13.43 -0.52 -1.18
CA GLY A 240 13.77 -1.27 0.02
C GLY A 240 14.45 -0.40 1.05
N ASP A 241 14.77 -0.97 2.21
CA ASP A 241 15.57 -0.28 3.22
C ASP A 241 16.94 0.10 2.66
N SER A 242 17.43 1.29 3.00
CA SER A 242 18.70 1.83 2.49
C SER A 242 19.91 0.98 2.85
N GLU A 243 19.86 0.27 3.97
CA GLU A 243 20.88 -0.66 4.45
C GLU A 243 20.70 -2.09 3.92
N GLY A 244 19.57 -2.35 3.20
CA GLY A 244 19.26 -3.66 2.69
C GLY A 244 18.65 -4.60 3.72
N ALA A 245 18.24 -4.08 4.87
CA ALA A 245 17.63 -4.86 5.93
C ALA A 245 16.24 -5.40 5.54
N PRO A 246 15.80 -6.53 6.13
CA PRO A 246 14.45 -7.05 5.93
C PRO A 246 13.38 -6.04 6.30
N VAL A 247 12.32 -6.00 5.49
CA VAL A 247 11.14 -5.13 5.68
C VAL A 247 9.88 -5.97 5.70
N SER A 248 9.06 -5.79 6.72
CA SER A 248 7.70 -6.34 6.78
C SER A 248 6.69 -5.26 6.45
N ARG A 249 5.60 -5.64 5.78
CA ARG A 249 4.55 -4.72 5.36
C ARG A 249 3.18 -5.38 5.46
N LEU A 250 2.24 -4.66 6.05
CA LEU A 250 0.82 -4.98 5.99
C LEU A 250 0.07 -3.86 5.29
N LEU A 251 -0.94 -4.23 4.52
CA LEU A 251 -1.94 -3.33 3.96
C LEU A 251 -3.31 -3.95 4.13
N THR A 252 -4.23 -3.19 4.70
CA THR A 252 -5.60 -3.62 4.97
C THR A 252 -6.56 -2.58 4.43
N THR A 253 -7.58 -3.00 3.70
CA THR A 253 -8.68 -2.10 3.31
C THR A 253 -9.76 -2.16 4.38
N ILE A 254 -10.13 -1.01 4.91
CA ILE A 254 -11.18 -0.88 5.95
C ILE A 254 -12.25 0.12 5.52
N GLY A 255 -13.48 -0.15 5.91
CA GLY A 255 -14.61 0.77 5.76
C GLY A 255 -15.06 1.33 7.11
N MET A 256 -15.25 2.64 7.19
CA MET A 256 -15.70 3.37 8.38
C MET A 256 -17.23 3.52 8.35
N PHE A 257 -17.96 2.40 8.46
CA PHE A 257 -19.42 2.43 8.36
C PHE A 257 -20.07 2.24 9.72
N LEU A 258 -21.17 2.95 9.95
CA LEU A 258 -22.13 2.59 11.01
C LEU A 258 -22.78 1.27 10.62
N GLU A 259 -23.01 0.38 11.59
CA GLU A 259 -23.86 -0.79 11.34
C GLU A 259 -25.19 -0.33 10.75
N LEU A 260 -25.48 -0.77 9.53
CA LEU A 260 -26.82 -0.70 9.00
C LEU A 260 -27.63 -1.76 9.76
N THR A 261 -28.37 -1.34 10.79
CA THR A 261 -29.46 -2.16 11.33
C THR A 261 -30.45 -2.42 10.18
N MET A 262 -30.38 -3.64 9.63
CA MET A 262 -31.37 -4.14 8.70
C MET A 262 -32.68 -4.47 9.45
#